data_8a06e4bd477bf10d14bbf9d02f8cb6f7
#
_entry.id   8a06e4bd477bf10d14bbf9d02f8cb6f7
#
_cell.length_a   1.000
_cell.length_b   1.000
_cell.length_c   1.000
_cell.angle_alpha   90.00
_cell.angle_beta   90.00
_cell.angle_gamma   90.00
#
_symmetry.space_group_name_H-M   'P 1'
#
loop_
_entity.id
_entity.type
_entity.pdbx_description
1 polymer ?
#
loop_
_entity_poly.entity_id
_entity_poly.type
_entity_poly.pdbx_seq_one_letter_code
_entity_poly.pdbx_strand_id
1 'polypeptide(L)'
;MGRYLKVLKLFWGAAIAAELEYRLNFLIAALTSLANLAGSLFGLFLFYRTNYTFQDWSWEEALVVLGVFTLLQGFSATFLAPNLNQIVRQVQEGTLDFVLLKPISSQFWLSTRTVSPWGSSDLFFGAILVVYAGSKLELGWTNYLAAILPLLCGFLSLYSLWFMLGATSIWFVKIYNVTEVLRGLLEAGRFPIVAYPVAYRFFFTFVVPVAFLTTIPAQALLHRGDVEWMIGALALAIALLYVSKLFWRFALRFYTSASS
;
A
#
# COMPACT_ATOMS: atom_id res chain seq x y z
N MET A 1 10.28 -16.92 17.03
CA MET A 1 9.07 -16.12 16.79
C MET A 1 8.80 -15.10 17.90
N GLY A 2 8.82 -15.45 19.19
CA GLY A 2 8.52 -14.53 20.30
C GLY A 2 9.38 -13.26 20.41
N ARG A 3 10.65 -13.29 19.95
CA ARG A 3 11.55 -12.13 20.00
C ARG A 3 11.10 -11.01 19.05
N TYR A 4 10.72 -11.33 17.81
CA TYR A 4 10.26 -10.34 16.83
C TYR A 4 8.93 -9.68 17.24
N LEU A 5 8.00 -10.46 17.80
CA LEU A 5 6.73 -9.94 18.32
C LEU A 5 6.93 -8.98 19.50
N LYS A 6 7.88 -9.30 20.43
CA LYS A 6 8.21 -8.39 21.54
C LYS A 6 8.80 -7.08 21.04
N VAL A 7 9.72 -7.14 20.06
CA VAL A 7 10.33 -5.95 19.44
C VAL A 7 9.28 -5.12 18.74
N LEU A 8 8.38 -5.74 17.96
CA LEU A 8 7.29 -5.05 17.27
C LEU A 8 6.38 -4.30 18.26
N LYS A 9 5.97 -4.97 19.35
CA LYS A 9 5.13 -4.36 20.38
C LYS A 9 5.79 -3.12 21.02
N LEU A 10 7.08 -3.18 21.29
CA LEU A 10 7.85 -2.04 21.83
C LEU A 10 7.94 -0.91 20.82
N PHE A 11 8.20 -1.20 19.56
CA PHE A 11 8.29 -0.20 18.50
C PHE A 11 6.97 0.54 18.31
N TRP A 12 5.89 -0.19 18.14
CA TRP A 12 4.58 0.40 17.91
C TRP A 12 4.05 1.13 19.15
N GLY A 13 4.30 0.59 20.34
CA GLY A 13 3.94 1.28 21.58
C GLY A 13 4.64 2.64 21.71
N ALA A 14 5.94 2.70 21.44
CA ALA A 14 6.71 3.95 21.48
C ALA A 14 6.29 4.92 20.37
N ALA A 15 6.07 4.43 19.14
CA ALA A 15 5.65 5.27 18.00
C ALA A 15 4.27 5.88 18.24
N ILE A 16 3.30 5.07 18.69
CA ILE A 16 1.94 5.56 18.98
C ILE A 16 1.96 6.57 20.15
N ALA A 17 2.73 6.28 21.21
CA ALA A 17 2.83 7.20 22.34
C ALA A 17 3.37 8.58 21.93
N ALA A 18 4.40 8.62 21.06
CA ALA A 18 4.97 9.85 20.55
C ALA A 18 3.96 10.66 19.70
N GLU A 19 3.16 9.98 18.89
CA GLU A 19 2.19 10.61 17.99
C GLU A 19 0.92 11.09 18.74
N LEU A 20 0.53 10.44 19.83
CA LEU A 20 -0.63 10.84 20.63
C LEU A 20 -0.48 12.23 21.30
N GLU A 21 0.73 12.75 21.38
CA GLU A 21 1.00 14.11 21.84
C GLU A 21 0.40 15.18 20.90
N TYR A 22 0.28 14.86 19.62
CA TYR A 22 -0.16 15.78 18.55
C TYR A 22 -1.59 15.50 18.08
N ARG A 23 -2.57 15.62 18.98
CA ARG A 23 -3.99 15.29 18.68
C ARG A 23 -4.59 16.07 17.51
N LEU A 24 -4.17 17.31 17.28
CA LEU A 24 -4.64 18.13 16.16
C LEU A 24 -4.23 17.54 14.81
N ASN A 25 -3.06 16.91 14.73
CA ASN A 25 -2.61 16.27 13.50
C ASN A 25 -3.55 15.13 13.08
N PHE A 26 -4.14 14.42 14.04
CA PHE A 26 -5.14 13.38 13.74
C PHE A 26 -6.39 13.97 13.09
N LEU A 27 -6.91 15.07 13.63
CA LEU A 27 -8.09 15.74 13.04
C LEU A 27 -7.78 16.25 11.63
N ILE A 28 -6.62 16.86 11.42
CA ILE A 28 -6.20 17.34 10.10
C ILE A 28 -6.06 16.16 9.13
N ALA A 29 -5.44 15.07 9.55
CA ALA A 29 -5.30 13.87 8.74
C ALA A 29 -6.67 13.26 8.39
N ALA A 30 -7.59 13.15 9.34
CA ALA A 30 -8.94 12.64 9.12
C ALA A 30 -9.74 13.53 8.15
N LEU A 31 -9.66 14.85 8.29
CA LEU A 31 -10.32 15.80 7.38
C LEU A 31 -9.72 15.72 5.97
N THR A 32 -8.40 15.60 5.86
CA THR A 32 -7.71 15.46 4.57
C THR A 32 -8.10 14.15 3.89
N SER A 33 -8.14 13.04 4.63
CA SER A 33 -8.59 11.73 4.15
C SER A 33 -10.04 11.79 3.65
N LEU A 34 -10.94 12.43 4.43
CA LEU A 34 -12.33 12.61 4.03
C LEU A 34 -12.47 13.47 2.76
N ALA A 35 -11.71 14.56 2.66
CA ALA A 35 -11.71 15.44 1.49
C ALA A 35 -11.20 14.69 0.24
N ASN A 36 -10.13 13.89 0.37
CA ASN A 36 -9.60 13.06 -0.72
C ASN A 36 -10.62 12.00 -1.18
N LEU A 37 -11.28 11.34 -0.21
CA LEU A 37 -12.33 10.38 -0.52
C LEU A 37 -13.53 11.06 -1.20
N ALA A 38 -13.98 12.21 -0.70
CA ALA A 38 -15.06 12.99 -1.30
C ALA A 38 -14.73 13.41 -2.73
N GLY A 39 -13.49 13.88 -2.98
CA GLY A 39 -13.01 14.20 -4.33
C GLY A 39 -13.01 12.98 -5.27
N SER A 40 -12.60 11.81 -4.73
CA SER A 40 -12.61 10.55 -5.49
C SER A 40 -14.02 10.09 -5.83
N LEU A 41 -14.94 10.16 -4.86
CA LEU A 41 -16.35 9.85 -5.06
C LEU A 41 -17.01 10.81 -6.05
N PHE A 42 -16.68 12.10 -5.96
CA PHE A 42 -17.19 13.09 -6.90
C PHE A 42 -16.68 12.83 -8.34
N GLY A 43 -15.38 12.52 -8.48
CA GLY A 43 -14.82 12.14 -9.78
C GLY A 43 -15.53 10.91 -10.37
N LEU A 44 -15.69 9.85 -9.56
CA LEU A 44 -16.40 8.64 -9.95
C LEU A 44 -17.86 8.95 -10.33
N PHE A 45 -18.56 9.78 -9.54
CA PHE A 45 -19.93 10.22 -9.82
C PHE A 45 -20.06 10.93 -11.17
N LEU A 46 -19.11 11.80 -11.52
CA LEU A 46 -19.13 12.48 -12.82
C LEU A 46 -19.03 11.49 -13.98
N PHE A 47 -18.18 10.46 -13.89
CA PHE A 47 -18.08 9.41 -14.91
C PHE A 47 -19.43 8.70 -15.11
N TYR A 48 -20.06 8.23 -14.05
CA TYR A 48 -21.34 7.50 -14.17
C TYR A 48 -22.50 8.42 -14.60
N ARG A 49 -22.48 9.70 -14.22
CA ARG A 49 -23.51 10.67 -14.66
C ARG A 49 -23.46 10.97 -16.16
N THR A 50 -22.28 10.87 -16.79
CA THR A 50 -22.12 11.08 -18.25
C THR A 50 -22.42 9.83 -19.07
N ASN A 51 -23.09 8.82 -18.50
CA ASN A 51 -23.33 7.49 -19.09
C ASN A 51 -22.05 6.75 -19.51
N TYR A 52 -20.90 7.14 -18.96
CA TYR A 52 -19.66 6.43 -19.14
C TYR A 52 -19.61 5.29 -18.11
N THR A 53 -19.99 4.10 -18.53
CA THR A 53 -19.86 2.91 -17.67
C THR A 53 -18.49 2.26 -17.92
N PHE A 54 -17.82 1.84 -16.86
CA PHE A 54 -16.55 1.09 -16.97
C PHE A 54 -16.85 -0.37 -17.34
N GLN A 55 -17.08 -0.65 -18.62
CA GLN A 55 -17.20 -2.01 -19.17
C GLN A 55 -17.80 -3.02 -18.14
N ASP A 56 -19.12 -3.03 -17.98
CA ASP A 56 -19.89 -3.92 -17.10
C ASP A 56 -19.64 -3.78 -15.58
N TRP A 57 -18.99 -2.71 -15.13
CA TRP A 57 -18.89 -2.37 -13.72
C TRP A 57 -20.03 -1.43 -13.31
N SER A 58 -20.83 -1.83 -12.33
CA SER A 58 -21.84 -0.96 -11.72
C SER A 58 -21.17 0.13 -10.87
N TRP A 59 -21.94 1.13 -10.49
CA TRP A 59 -21.49 2.17 -9.55
C TRP A 59 -21.01 1.56 -8.23
N GLU A 60 -21.79 0.63 -7.67
CA GLU A 60 -21.47 -0.03 -6.40
C GLU A 60 -20.20 -0.88 -6.49
N GLU A 61 -19.97 -1.55 -7.60
CA GLU A 61 -18.75 -2.32 -7.83
C GLU A 61 -17.52 -1.43 -7.96
N ALA A 62 -17.65 -0.29 -8.62
CA ALA A 62 -16.58 0.71 -8.70
C ALA A 62 -16.28 1.32 -7.31
N LEU A 63 -17.29 1.49 -6.45
CA LEU A 63 -17.09 1.89 -5.05
C LEU A 63 -16.30 0.85 -4.25
N VAL A 64 -16.47 -0.45 -4.54
CA VAL A 64 -15.63 -1.50 -3.92
C VAL A 64 -14.16 -1.30 -4.29
N VAL A 65 -13.85 -1.06 -5.56
CA VAL A 65 -12.46 -0.79 -5.99
C VAL A 65 -11.89 0.45 -5.30
N LEU A 66 -12.66 1.53 -5.26
CA LEU A 66 -12.27 2.75 -4.55
C LEU A 66 -12.03 2.51 -3.07
N GLY A 67 -12.87 1.69 -2.42
CA GLY A 67 -12.70 1.30 -1.02
C GLY A 67 -11.43 0.50 -0.78
N VAL A 68 -11.14 -0.49 -1.64
CA VAL A 68 -9.90 -1.27 -1.60
C VAL A 68 -8.68 -0.37 -1.83
N PHE A 69 -8.75 0.55 -2.78
CA PHE A 69 -7.71 1.56 -3.01
C PHE A 69 -7.47 2.42 -1.76
N THR A 70 -8.54 2.89 -1.12
CA THR A 70 -8.44 3.69 0.12
C THR A 70 -7.83 2.88 1.27
N LEU A 71 -8.15 1.58 1.39
CA LEU A 71 -7.48 0.67 2.33
C LEU A 71 -5.98 0.56 2.07
N LEU A 72 -5.56 0.46 0.80
CA LEU A 72 -4.15 0.43 0.43
C LEU A 72 -3.42 1.74 0.75
N GLN A 73 -4.07 2.87 0.51
CA GLN A 73 -3.55 4.19 0.88
C GLN A 73 -3.36 4.28 2.41
N GLY A 74 -4.36 3.87 3.17
CA GLY A 74 -4.29 3.84 4.63
C GLY A 74 -3.19 2.91 5.15
N PHE A 75 -3.04 1.73 4.56
CA PHE A 75 -1.94 0.81 4.87
C PHE A 75 -0.57 1.44 4.56
N SER A 76 -0.44 2.06 3.40
CA SER A 76 0.78 2.75 3.01
C SER A 76 1.12 3.89 3.97
N ALA A 77 0.16 4.76 4.28
CA ALA A 77 0.35 5.90 5.17
C ALA A 77 0.66 5.49 6.63
N THR A 78 0.05 4.39 7.10
CA THR A 78 0.22 3.90 8.46
C THR A 78 1.53 3.13 8.65
N PHE A 79 1.87 2.22 7.73
CA PHE A 79 2.93 1.24 7.95
C PHE A 79 4.14 1.42 7.01
N LEU A 80 3.95 1.91 5.78
CA LEU A 80 5.04 1.95 4.80
C LEU A 80 5.75 3.30 4.76
N ALA A 81 5.04 4.37 4.51
CA ALA A 81 5.63 5.69 4.32
C ALA A 81 6.52 6.17 5.49
N PRO A 82 6.12 5.99 6.78
CA PRO A 82 6.96 6.40 7.90
C PRO A 82 8.31 5.67 7.93
N ASN A 83 8.30 4.37 7.63
CA ASN A 83 9.48 3.53 7.67
C ASN A 83 10.43 3.79 6.48
N LEU A 84 9.88 4.00 5.30
CA LEU A 84 10.65 4.22 4.07
C LEU A 84 11.36 5.57 4.06
N ASN A 85 10.68 6.61 4.54
CA ASN A 85 11.30 7.92 4.71
C ASN A 85 12.49 7.84 5.69
N GLN A 86 12.41 6.97 6.69
CA GLN A 86 13.53 6.72 7.59
C GLN A 86 14.70 5.99 6.93
N ILE A 87 14.45 5.03 6.02
CA ILE A 87 15.54 4.37 5.27
C ILE A 87 16.34 5.41 4.50
N VAL A 88 15.64 6.24 3.73
CA VAL A 88 16.28 7.31 2.94
C VAL A 88 17.12 8.22 3.84
N ARG A 89 16.57 8.67 4.95
CA ARG A 89 17.27 9.54 5.90
C ARG A 89 18.49 8.85 6.52
N GLN A 90 18.38 7.60 6.94
CA GLN A 90 19.50 6.86 7.54
C GLN A 90 20.65 6.62 6.57
N VAL A 91 20.34 6.41 5.29
CA VAL A 91 21.38 6.33 4.24
C VAL A 91 22.05 7.68 4.06
N GLN A 92 21.28 8.78 3.98
CA GLN A 92 21.82 10.13 3.79
C GLN A 92 22.67 10.62 4.98
N GLU A 93 22.27 10.28 6.20
CA GLU A 93 22.98 10.65 7.44
C GLU A 93 24.11 9.67 7.80
N GLY A 94 24.29 8.56 7.05
CA GLY A 94 25.28 7.53 7.39
C GLY A 94 24.95 6.73 8.65
N THR A 95 23.73 6.83 9.15
CA THR A 95 23.31 6.16 10.41
C THR A 95 22.80 4.73 10.20
N LEU A 96 22.76 4.25 8.94
CA LEU A 96 22.35 2.88 8.61
C LEU A 96 23.27 1.83 9.24
N ASP A 97 24.57 2.15 9.47
CA ASP A 97 25.52 1.27 10.14
C ASP A 97 25.01 0.76 11.49
N PHE A 98 24.40 1.64 12.29
CA PHE A 98 23.80 1.26 13.57
C PHE A 98 22.64 0.26 13.47
N VAL A 99 21.98 0.21 12.33
CA VAL A 99 20.94 -0.79 12.05
C VAL A 99 21.56 -2.12 11.64
N LEU A 100 22.61 -2.09 10.82
CA LEU A 100 23.30 -3.29 10.33
C LEU A 100 24.00 -4.06 11.45
N LEU A 101 24.46 -3.37 12.49
CA LEU A 101 25.08 -4.00 13.67
C LEU A 101 24.10 -4.74 14.60
N LYS A 102 22.80 -4.56 14.41
CA LYS A 102 21.80 -5.19 15.29
C LYS A 102 21.62 -6.67 14.98
N PRO A 103 21.49 -7.56 16.01
CA PRO A 103 21.33 -8.99 15.83
C PRO A 103 19.91 -9.40 15.42
N ILE A 104 19.31 -8.64 14.48
CA ILE A 104 18.03 -8.92 13.84
C ILE A 104 18.10 -8.53 12.36
N SER A 105 17.15 -9.04 11.55
CA SER A 105 17.07 -8.69 10.14
C SER A 105 16.95 -7.17 9.96
N SER A 106 17.87 -6.56 9.21
CA SER A 106 17.84 -5.12 8.90
C SER A 106 16.59 -4.74 8.11
N GLN A 107 16.14 -5.59 7.16
CA GLN A 107 14.89 -5.39 6.44
C GLN A 107 13.70 -5.34 7.39
N PHE A 108 13.60 -6.29 8.34
CA PHE A 108 12.53 -6.27 9.35
C PHE A 108 12.60 -5.00 10.21
N TRP A 109 13.79 -4.64 10.71
CA TRP A 109 13.97 -3.44 11.52
C TRP A 109 13.48 -2.18 10.80
N LEU A 110 13.96 -1.98 9.56
CA LEU A 110 13.66 -0.80 8.76
C LEU A 110 12.19 -0.71 8.33
N SER A 111 11.52 -1.85 8.20
CA SER A 111 10.13 -1.91 7.74
C SER A 111 9.09 -1.79 8.85
N THR A 112 9.47 -2.00 10.12
CA THR A 112 8.49 -2.15 11.20
C THR A 112 8.72 -1.23 12.40
N ARG A 113 9.75 -0.40 12.35
CA ARG A 113 10.15 0.43 13.49
C ARG A 113 9.13 1.50 13.85
N THR A 114 8.49 2.08 12.85
CA THR A 114 7.60 3.23 12.99
C THR A 114 6.21 2.88 12.49
N VAL A 115 5.20 3.34 13.18
CA VAL A 115 3.79 3.29 12.79
C VAL A 115 3.23 4.68 12.95
N SER A 116 2.56 5.19 11.93
CA SER A 116 1.87 6.46 12.00
C SER A 116 0.36 6.23 12.13
N PRO A 117 -0.28 6.65 13.21
CA PRO A 117 -1.73 6.49 13.37
C PRO A 117 -2.54 7.36 12.39
N TRP A 118 -1.91 8.32 11.72
CA TRP A 118 -2.59 9.27 10.82
C TRP A 118 -3.22 8.60 9.60
N GLY A 119 -2.63 7.52 9.09
CA GLY A 119 -3.18 6.72 8.00
C GLY A 119 -4.37 5.83 8.40
N SER A 120 -4.66 5.70 9.71
CA SER A 120 -5.80 4.90 10.18
C SER A 120 -7.15 5.45 9.73
N SER A 121 -7.24 6.76 9.44
CA SER A 121 -8.45 7.39 8.89
C SER A 121 -8.79 6.81 7.51
N ASP A 122 -7.80 6.64 6.62
CA ASP A 122 -8.01 6.02 5.31
C ASP A 122 -8.39 4.54 5.44
N LEU A 123 -7.78 3.80 6.39
CA LEU A 123 -8.18 2.42 6.66
C LEU A 123 -9.64 2.35 7.11
N PHE A 124 -10.07 3.23 7.99
CA PHE A 124 -11.43 3.30 8.49
C PHE A 124 -12.43 3.67 7.38
N PHE A 125 -12.18 4.73 6.64
CA PHE A 125 -13.06 5.15 5.54
C PHE A 125 -13.09 4.15 4.39
N GLY A 126 -11.96 3.53 4.06
CA GLY A 126 -11.89 2.47 3.06
C GLY A 126 -12.71 1.25 3.47
N ALA A 127 -12.62 0.82 4.74
CA ALA A 127 -13.43 -0.29 5.26
C ALA A 127 -14.93 0.05 5.24
N ILE A 128 -15.32 1.25 5.68
CA ILE A 128 -16.71 1.72 5.60
C ILE A 128 -17.21 1.69 4.16
N LEU A 129 -16.42 2.17 3.21
CA LEU A 129 -16.83 2.22 1.81
C LEU A 129 -17.01 0.83 1.22
N VAL A 130 -16.10 -0.12 1.53
CA VAL A 130 -16.22 -1.53 1.10
C VAL A 130 -17.48 -2.19 1.70
N VAL A 131 -17.74 -1.98 2.99
CA VAL A 131 -18.92 -2.53 3.66
C VAL A 131 -20.19 -1.89 3.13
N TYR A 132 -20.23 -0.58 2.93
CA TYR A 132 -21.36 0.13 2.35
C TYR A 132 -21.69 -0.36 0.94
N ALA A 133 -20.71 -0.42 0.06
CA ALA A 133 -20.89 -0.90 -1.31
C ALA A 133 -21.31 -2.39 -1.32
N GLY A 134 -20.67 -3.20 -0.48
CA GLY A 134 -21.02 -4.61 -0.33
C GLY A 134 -22.44 -4.84 0.19
N SER A 135 -22.93 -3.99 1.09
CA SER A 135 -24.33 -4.06 1.57
C SER A 135 -25.33 -3.72 0.46
N LYS A 136 -24.99 -2.81 -0.46
CA LYS A 136 -25.83 -2.48 -1.63
C LYS A 136 -25.87 -3.60 -2.67
N LEU A 137 -24.79 -4.37 -2.75
CA LEU A 137 -24.63 -5.53 -3.64
C LEU A 137 -25.09 -6.84 -2.97
N GLU A 138 -25.64 -6.78 -1.75
CA GLU A 138 -26.09 -7.94 -0.97
C GLU A 138 -25.00 -9.02 -0.77
N LEU A 139 -23.74 -8.58 -0.63
CA LEU A 139 -22.62 -9.50 -0.47
C LEU A 139 -22.67 -10.20 0.89
N GLY A 140 -22.54 -11.53 0.88
CA GLY A 140 -22.45 -12.35 2.07
C GLY A 140 -21.06 -12.30 2.72
N TRP A 141 -20.95 -12.79 3.96
CA TRP A 141 -19.68 -12.83 4.69
C TRP A 141 -18.59 -13.68 3.99
N THR A 142 -18.99 -14.65 3.19
CA THR A 142 -18.08 -15.49 2.38
C THR A 142 -17.31 -14.69 1.33
N ASN A 143 -17.94 -13.65 0.77
CA ASN A 143 -17.32 -12.72 -0.18
C ASN A 143 -16.15 -11.97 0.46
N TYR A 144 -16.38 -11.46 1.68
CA TYR A 144 -15.33 -10.75 2.43
C TYR A 144 -14.17 -11.69 2.78
N LEU A 145 -14.46 -12.94 3.17
CA LEU A 145 -13.42 -13.94 3.43
C LEU A 145 -12.60 -14.27 2.19
N ALA A 146 -13.24 -14.42 1.03
CA ALA A 146 -12.56 -14.68 -0.24
C ALA A 146 -11.62 -13.53 -0.63
N ALA A 147 -11.95 -12.29 -0.29
CA ALA A 147 -11.14 -11.13 -0.60
C ALA A 147 -9.92 -10.93 0.33
N ILE A 148 -9.90 -11.55 1.52
CA ILE A 148 -8.82 -11.35 2.49
C ILE A 148 -7.48 -11.75 1.90
N LEU A 149 -7.37 -12.92 1.29
CA LEU A 149 -6.10 -13.41 0.74
C LEU A 149 -5.57 -12.52 -0.40
N PRO A 150 -6.35 -12.18 -1.45
CA PRO A 150 -5.91 -11.24 -2.47
C PRO A 150 -5.55 -9.85 -1.92
N LEU A 151 -6.29 -9.34 -0.93
CA LEU A 151 -5.98 -8.06 -0.29
C LEU A 151 -4.64 -8.10 0.46
N LEU A 152 -4.37 -9.17 1.21
CA LEU A 152 -3.07 -9.37 1.85
C LEU A 152 -1.94 -9.49 0.83
N CYS A 153 -2.16 -10.18 -0.29
CA CYS A 153 -1.21 -10.23 -1.40
C CYS A 153 -0.95 -8.82 -1.97
N GLY A 154 -1.98 -8.00 -2.11
CA GLY A 154 -1.87 -6.59 -2.50
C GLY A 154 -1.01 -5.78 -1.53
N PHE A 155 -1.25 -5.89 -0.22
CA PHE A 155 -0.43 -5.22 0.80
C PHE A 155 1.03 -5.67 0.77
N LEU A 156 1.30 -6.95 0.62
CA LEU A 156 2.66 -7.50 0.54
C LEU A 156 3.38 -7.06 -0.74
N SER A 157 2.67 -7.02 -1.86
CA SER A 157 3.20 -6.53 -3.13
C SER A 157 3.54 -5.04 -3.04
N LEU A 158 2.64 -4.23 -2.49
CA LEU A 158 2.86 -2.81 -2.25
C LEU A 158 4.07 -2.59 -1.34
N TYR A 159 4.16 -3.30 -0.22
CA TYR A 159 5.30 -3.28 0.67
C TYR A 159 6.61 -3.55 -0.07
N SER A 160 6.63 -4.61 -0.90
CA SER A 160 7.84 -5.02 -1.61
C SER A 160 8.31 -3.97 -2.60
N LEU A 161 7.39 -3.37 -3.36
CA LEU A 161 7.68 -2.28 -4.29
C LEU A 161 8.23 -1.06 -3.56
N TRP A 162 7.57 -0.63 -2.50
CA TRP A 162 8.02 0.49 -1.69
C TRP A 162 9.39 0.23 -1.05
N PHE A 163 9.62 -0.97 -0.52
CA PHE A 163 10.89 -1.31 0.09
C PHE A 163 12.04 -1.29 -0.90
N MET A 164 11.83 -1.83 -2.11
CA MET A 164 12.83 -1.75 -3.18
C MET A 164 13.14 -0.31 -3.56
N LEU A 165 12.13 0.54 -3.67
CA LEU A 165 12.34 1.97 -3.92
C LEU A 165 13.11 2.65 -2.80
N GLY A 166 12.77 2.40 -1.53
CA GLY A 166 13.54 2.90 -0.40
C GLY A 166 15.01 2.47 -0.45
N ALA A 167 15.27 1.22 -0.84
CA ALA A 167 16.64 0.70 -0.97
C ALA A 167 17.44 1.37 -2.08
N THR A 168 16.82 1.94 -3.13
CA THR A 168 17.51 2.69 -4.18
C THR A 168 18.16 3.99 -3.66
N SER A 169 17.82 4.43 -2.42
CA SER A 169 18.49 5.57 -1.77
C SER A 169 20.00 5.39 -1.60
N ILE A 170 20.49 4.15 -1.62
CA ILE A 170 21.91 3.84 -1.56
C ILE A 170 22.67 4.41 -2.77
N TRP A 171 22.01 4.48 -3.94
CA TRP A 171 22.64 5.04 -5.16
C TRP A 171 22.18 6.46 -5.46
N PHE A 172 20.96 6.81 -5.08
CA PHE A 172 20.33 8.07 -5.44
C PHE A 172 19.99 8.89 -4.19
N VAL A 173 20.77 9.91 -3.91
CA VAL A 173 20.62 10.76 -2.71
C VAL A 173 19.30 11.55 -2.71
N LYS A 174 18.70 11.85 -3.87
CA LYS A 174 17.44 12.62 -4.00
C LYS A 174 16.29 11.75 -4.51
N ILE A 175 15.85 10.79 -3.70
CA ILE A 175 14.80 9.81 -4.07
C ILE A 175 13.36 10.33 -3.90
N TYR A 176 13.15 11.47 -3.26
CA TYR A 176 11.79 11.99 -3.03
C TYR A 176 10.91 12.00 -4.30
N ASN A 177 11.50 12.34 -5.45
CA ASN A 177 10.76 12.35 -6.71
C ASN A 177 10.35 10.96 -7.18
N VAL A 178 11.12 9.91 -6.88
CA VAL A 178 10.81 8.53 -7.30
C VAL A 178 9.65 7.95 -6.47
N THR A 179 9.60 8.27 -5.18
CA THR A 179 8.48 7.85 -4.32
C THR A 179 7.18 8.55 -4.73
N GLU A 180 7.24 9.83 -5.12
CA GLU A 180 6.05 10.54 -5.64
C GLU A 180 5.60 10.01 -7.00
N VAL A 181 6.53 9.61 -7.87
CA VAL A 181 6.17 8.94 -9.14
C VAL A 181 5.44 7.62 -8.87
N LEU A 182 5.94 6.77 -7.96
CA LEU A 182 5.23 5.54 -7.61
C LEU A 182 3.85 5.84 -7.01
N ARG A 183 3.76 6.82 -6.12
CA ARG A 183 2.47 7.25 -5.56
C ARG A 183 1.51 7.66 -6.67
N GLY A 184 1.95 8.47 -7.62
CA GLY A 184 1.14 8.86 -8.79
C GLY A 184 0.71 7.67 -9.66
N LEU A 185 1.59 6.68 -9.87
CA LEU A 185 1.24 5.46 -10.59
C LEU A 185 0.19 4.61 -9.84
N LEU A 186 0.28 4.56 -8.51
CA LEU A 186 -0.69 3.84 -7.67
C LEU A 186 -2.07 4.49 -7.68
N GLU A 187 -2.18 5.81 -7.96
CA GLU A 187 -3.46 6.51 -8.14
C GLU A 187 -4.31 5.90 -9.27
N ALA A 188 -3.70 5.24 -10.25
CA ALA A 188 -4.43 4.48 -11.25
C ALA A 188 -5.28 3.34 -10.65
N GLY A 189 -4.95 2.85 -9.47
CA GLY A 189 -5.73 1.84 -8.74
C GLY A 189 -7.05 2.34 -8.17
N ARG A 190 -7.32 3.64 -8.22
CA ARG A 190 -8.57 4.26 -7.77
C ARG A 190 -9.80 3.81 -8.56
N PHE A 191 -9.58 3.45 -9.82
CA PHE A 191 -10.62 2.98 -10.73
C PHE A 191 -10.35 1.53 -11.17
N PRO A 192 -11.40 0.78 -11.55
CA PRO A 192 -11.22 -0.55 -12.13
C PRO A 192 -10.25 -0.51 -13.32
N ILE A 193 -9.37 -1.48 -13.43
CA ILE A 193 -8.33 -1.49 -14.50
C ILE A 193 -8.94 -1.45 -15.91
N VAL A 194 -10.17 -1.92 -16.06
CA VAL A 194 -10.92 -1.88 -17.32
C VAL A 194 -11.29 -0.47 -17.79
N ALA A 195 -11.24 0.52 -16.89
CA ALA A 195 -11.45 1.92 -17.22
C ALA A 195 -10.37 2.49 -18.15
N TYR A 196 -9.21 1.85 -18.21
CA TYR A 196 -8.06 2.32 -18.96
C TYR A 196 -7.99 1.71 -20.37
N PRO A 197 -7.41 2.43 -21.37
CA PRO A 197 -7.10 1.88 -22.68
C PRO A 197 -6.18 0.63 -22.58
N VAL A 198 -6.23 -0.24 -23.59
CA VAL A 198 -5.54 -1.56 -23.59
C VAL A 198 -4.05 -1.46 -23.24
N ALA A 199 -3.33 -0.48 -23.79
CA ALA A 199 -1.91 -0.29 -23.50
C ALA A 199 -1.65 0.02 -22.02
N TYR A 200 -2.48 0.88 -21.40
CA TYR A 200 -2.39 1.22 -19.97
C TYR A 200 -2.81 0.04 -19.07
N ARG A 201 -3.82 -0.76 -19.50
CA ARG A 201 -4.18 -2.00 -18.78
C ARG A 201 -3.00 -2.95 -18.71
N PHE A 202 -2.30 -3.17 -19.83
CA PHE A 202 -1.10 -4.00 -19.86
C PHE A 202 -0.02 -3.45 -18.91
N PHE A 203 0.25 -2.15 -18.99
CA PHE A 203 1.23 -1.49 -18.14
C PHE A 203 0.91 -1.62 -16.64
N PHE A 204 -0.35 -1.29 -16.25
CA PHE A 204 -0.79 -1.36 -14.85
C PHE A 204 -1.09 -2.78 -14.35
N THR A 205 -1.00 -3.78 -15.19
CA THR A 205 -1.12 -5.17 -14.78
C THR A 205 0.25 -5.83 -14.65
N PHE A 206 1.17 -5.58 -15.61
CA PHE A 206 2.42 -6.36 -15.70
C PHE A 206 3.69 -5.56 -15.41
N VAL A 207 3.71 -4.25 -15.61
CA VAL A 207 4.90 -3.41 -15.35
C VAL A 207 4.81 -2.79 -13.95
N VAL A 208 3.74 -2.08 -13.65
CA VAL A 208 3.42 -1.61 -12.31
C VAL A 208 2.13 -2.31 -11.88
N PRO A 209 2.17 -3.38 -11.09
CA PRO A 209 1.07 -4.33 -10.96
C PRO A 209 -0.10 -3.78 -10.12
N VAL A 210 -0.60 -2.58 -10.48
CA VAL A 210 -1.69 -1.88 -9.79
C VAL A 210 -2.98 -2.69 -9.80
N ALA A 211 -3.25 -3.42 -10.88
CA ALA A 211 -4.42 -4.30 -10.97
C ALA A 211 -4.46 -5.34 -9.84
N PHE A 212 -3.29 -5.90 -9.49
CA PHE A 212 -3.15 -6.88 -8.40
C PHE A 212 -3.31 -6.25 -7.01
N LEU A 213 -3.15 -4.94 -6.91
CA LEU A 213 -3.29 -4.24 -5.64
C LEU A 213 -4.76 -3.90 -5.34
N THR A 214 -5.57 -3.57 -6.35
CA THR A 214 -6.92 -3.03 -6.16
C THR A 214 -8.00 -3.82 -6.89
N THR A 215 -7.88 -3.99 -8.22
CA THR A 215 -8.95 -4.58 -9.03
C THR A 215 -9.14 -6.07 -8.70
N ILE A 216 -8.07 -6.85 -8.57
CA ILE A 216 -8.16 -8.28 -8.28
C ILE A 216 -8.74 -8.56 -6.88
N PRO A 217 -8.32 -7.90 -5.79
CA PRO A 217 -9.01 -8.01 -4.50
C PRO A 217 -10.49 -7.61 -4.55
N ALA A 218 -10.82 -6.57 -5.30
CA ALA A 218 -12.22 -6.16 -5.49
C ALA A 218 -13.02 -7.22 -6.26
N GLN A 219 -12.48 -7.77 -7.35
CA GLN A 219 -13.11 -8.87 -8.10
C GLN A 219 -13.31 -10.12 -7.24
N ALA A 220 -12.36 -10.44 -6.35
CA ALA A 220 -12.51 -11.55 -5.40
C ALA A 220 -13.67 -11.32 -4.44
N LEU A 221 -13.84 -10.09 -3.94
CA LEU A 221 -14.99 -9.70 -3.10
C LEU A 221 -16.31 -9.83 -3.85
N LEU A 222 -16.33 -9.49 -5.14
CA LEU A 222 -17.51 -9.50 -6.00
C LEU A 222 -17.85 -10.89 -6.60
N HIS A 223 -17.09 -11.94 -6.26
CA HIS A 223 -17.16 -13.25 -6.92
C HIS A 223 -17.03 -13.21 -8.45
N ARG A 224 -16.36 -12.17 -8.97
CA ARG A 224 -16.02 -12.01 -10.40
C ARG A 224 -14.56 -12.40 -10.71
N GLY A 225 -13.80 -12.78 -9.69
CA GLY A 225 -12.39 -13.10 -9.85
C GLY A 225 -12.18 -14.54 -10.34
N ASP A 226 -11.48 -14.70 -11.46
CA ASP A 226 -11.00 -16.01 -11.87
C ASP A 226 -9.91 -16.50 -10.90
N VAL A 227 -9.94 -17.79 -10.57
CA VAL A 227 -8.97 -18.43 -9.67
C VAL A 227 -7.53 -18.22 -10.15
N GLU A 228 -7.33 -18.17 -11.47
CA GLU A 228 -6.02 -17.92 -12.09
C GLU A 228 -5.41 -16.59 -11.66
N TRP A 229 -6.20 -15.52 -11.63
CA TRP A 229 -5.74 -14.19 -11.17
C TRP A 229 -5.46 -14.16 -9.67
N MET A 230 -6.20 -14.92 -8.86
CA MET A 230 -5.94 -15.04 -7.42
C MET A 230 -4.62 -15.80 -7.18
N ILE A 231 -4.37 -16.87 -7.91
CA ILE A 231 -3.09 -17.59 -7.89
C ILE A 231 -1.97 -16.66 -8.36
N GLY A 232 -2.21 -15.90 -9.43
CA GLY A 232 -1.29 -14.88 -9.94
C GLY A 232 -0.93 -13.84 -8.89
N ALA A 233 -1.92 -13.36 -8.11
CA ALA A 233 -1.69 -12.41 -7.01
C ALA A 233 -0.80 -13.00 -5.91
N LEU A 234 -1.04 -14.26 -5.53
CA LEU A 234 -0.21 -14.95 -4.55
C LEU A 234 1.22 -15.16 -5.07
N ALA A 235 1.36 -15.64 -6.31
CA ALA A 235 2.66 -15.84 -6.94
C ALA A 235 3.45 -14.53 -7.06
N LEU A 236 2.78 -13.44 -7.47
CA LEU A 236 3.36 -12.11 -7.56
C LEU A 236 3.83 -11.60 -6.19
N ALA A 237 3.00 -11.72 -5.16
CA ALA A 237 3.34 -11.28 -3.80
C ALA A 237 4.58 -12.02 -3.27
N ILE A 238 4.64 -13.34 -3.43
CA ILE A 238 5.78 -14.17 -3.02
C ILE A 238 7.03 -13.78 -3.83
N ALA A 239 6.90 -13.63 -5.15
CA ALA A 239 8.01 -13.25 -6.02
C ALA A 239 8.57 -11.87 -5.64
N LEU A 240 7.72 -10.86 -5.46
CA LEU A 240 8.12 -9.51 -5.08
C LEU A 240 8.77 -9.47 -3.68
N LEU A 241 8.25 -10.24 -2.70
CA LEU A 241 8.88 -10.37 -1.39
C LEU A 241 10.28 -10.96 -1.49
N TYR A 242 10.44 -12.00 -2.30
CA TYR A 242 11.75 -12.62 -2.52
C TYR A 242 12.71 -11.67 -3.25
N VAL A 243 12.24 -11.02 -4.31
CA VAL A 243 13.02 -10.03 -5.07
C VAL A 243 13.42 -8.85 -4.19
N SER A 244 12.52 -8.32 -3.34
CA SER A 244 12.84 -7.23 -2.42
C SER A 244 13.96 -7.60 -1.44
N LYS A 245 13.96 -8.85 -0.95
CA LYS A 245 15.02 -9.37 -0.07
C LYS A 245 16.36 -9.51 -0.80
N LEU A 246 16.35 -10.00 -2.04
CA LEU A 246 17.55 -10.11 -2.85
C LEU A 246 18.10 -8.72 -3.21
N PHE A 247 17.20 -7.82 -3.62
CA PHE A 247 17.54 -6.45 -3.97
C PHE A 247 18.17 -5.69 -2.80
N TRP A 248 17.62 -5.85 -1.58
CA TRP A 248 18.20 -5.28 -0.38
C TRP A 248 19.62 -5.79 -0.12
N ARG A 249 19.82 -7.11 -0.21
CA ARG A 249 21.15 -7.71 -0.05
C ARG A 249 22.15 -7.22 -1.10
N PHE A 250 21.68 -7.05 -2.33
CA PHE A 250 22.48 -6.49 -3.41
C PHE A 250 22.82 -5.04 -3.14
N ALA A 251 21.84 -4.21 -2.76
CA ALA A 251 22.01 -2.80 -2.45
C ALA A 251 23.05 -2.57 -1.33
N LEU A 252 23.01 -3.39 -0.28
CA LEU A 252 23.99 -3.30 0.82
C LEU A 252 25.45 -3.51 0.39
N ARG A 253 25.71 -4.17 -0.74
CA ARG A 253 27.10 -4.33 -1.25
C ARG A 253 27.69 -3.01 -1.76
N PHE A 254 26.85 -2.04 -2.10
CA PHE A 254 27.24 -0.72 -2.60
C PHE A 254 27.12 0.36 -1.53
N TYR A 255 26.64 0.00 -0.35
CA TYR A 255 26.57 0.93 0.76
C TYR A 255 27.99 1.18 1.31
N THR A 256 28.43 2.42 1.28
CA THR A 256 29.67 2.88 1.91
C THR A 256 29.33 3.64 3.17
N SER A 257 29.97 3.27 4.29
CA SER A 257 29.78 3.96 5.55
C SER A 257 30.27 5.42 5.46
N ALA A 258 29.58 6.34 6.15
CA ALA A 258 30.03 7.74 6.25
C ALA A 258 31.35 7.91 7.01
N SER A 259 31.86 6.84 7.62
CA SER A 259 33.11 6.81 8.38
C SER A 259 34.32 6.25 7.60
N SER A 260 34.13 5.94 6.32
CA SER A 260 35.20 5.45 5.45
C SER A 260 35.77 6.53 4.56
#